data_5009591c51f893ce1ebc1bfb33cf9b8c
#
_entry.id   5009591c51f893ce1ebc1bfb33cf9b8c
#
_cell.length_a   1.000
_cell.length_b   1.000
_cell.length_c   1.000
_cell.angle_alpha   90.00
_cell.angle_beta   90.00
_cell.angle_gamma   90.00
#
_symmetry.space_group_name_H-M   'P 1'
#
loop_
_entity.id
_entity.type
_entity.pdbx_description
1 polymer ?
#
loop_
_entity_poly.entity_id
_entity_poly.type
_entity_poly.pdbx_seq_one_letter_code
_entity_poly.pdbx_strand_id
1 'polypeptide(L)'
;MPVGRRERNKEEKRERILAAASELFAVRGVDDVTTQQIADAADIGTGTLFLYAKSKGELLLMVQNKHYEDALTEGSAAAAQEVDVLDAIDAIIRPIVLCNREHIGNGRTYLREVAFGDASEPNHTRSLEIVVASEQLLAHTIERTSALDSARSASLARAVSSLLFRSLAAPEQISGTSTEIVASIRRDVANLLGRPADD
;
A
#
# COMPACT_ATOMS: atom_id res chain seq x y z
N MET A 1 -12.82 19.44 21.90
CA MET A 1 -12.07 20.68 22.14
C MET A 1 -11.63 21.23 20.77
N PRO A 2 -11.71 22.54 20.50
CA PRO A 2 -11.24 23.07 19.22
C PRO A 2 -9.72 22.86 19.09
N VAL A 3 -9.31 22.29 17.96
CA VAL A 3 -7.89 22.12 17.59
C VAL A 3 -7.19 23.48 17.60
N GLY A 4 -6.08 23.60 18.31
CA GLY A 4 -5.35 24.85 18.45
C GLY A 4 -4.84 25.39 17.11
N ARG A 5 -4.67 26.73 16.98
CA ARG A 5 -4.18 27.39 15.75
C ARG A 5 -2.85 26.80 15.25
N ARG A 6 -1.96 26.38 16.16
CA ARG A 6 -0.67 25.75 15.81
C ARG A 6 -0.87 24.39 15.15
N GLU A 7 -1.80 23.59 15.65
CA GLU A 7 -2.07 22.26 15.11
C GLU A 7 -2.72 22.35 13.72
N ARG A 8 -3.67 23.27 13.53
CA ARG A 8 -4.25 23.54 12.19
C ARG A 8 -3.18 23.96 11.19
N ASN A 9 -2.31 24.91 11.55
CA ASN A 9 -1.24 25.36 10.65
C ASN A 9 -0.24 24.24 10.32
N LYS A 10 -0.04 23.28 11.24
CA LYS A 10 0.81 22.11 11.01
C LYS A 10 0.15 21.16 10.02
N GLU A 11 -1.14 20.89 10.19
CA GLU A 11 -1.89 20.02 9.29
C GLU A 11 -2.03 20.63 7.89
N GLU A 12 -2.36 21.90 7.76
CA GLU A 12 -2.39 22.62 6.48
C GLU A 12 -1.06 22.53 5.71
N LYS A 13 0.09 22.62 6.42
CA LYS A 13 1.40 22.44 5.80
C LYS A 13 1.62 20.99 5.38
N ARG A 14 1.22 20.04 6.22
CA ARG A 14 1.32 18.61 5.90
C ARG A 14 0.51 18.26 4.65
N GLU A 15 -0.70 18.78 4.54
CA GLU A 15 -1.56 18.60 3.36
C GLU A 15 -0.93 19.19 2.09
N ARG A 16 -0.34 20.39 2.17
CA ARG A 16 0.37 21.01 1.02
C ARG A 16 1.58 20.18 0.60
N ILE A 17 2.38 19.68 1.54
CA ILE A 17 3.51 18.80 1.25
C ILE A 17 3.02 17.51 0.57
N LEU A 18 1.96 16.91 1.12
CA LEU A 18 1.37 15.68 0.59
C LEU A 18 0.89 15.88 -0.86
N ALA A 19 0.15 16.95 -1.13
CA ALA A 19 -0.35 17.28 -2.47
C ALA A 19 0.80 17.51 -3.46
N ALA A 20 1.78 18.34 -3.10
CA ALA A 20 2.93 18.64 -3.95
C ALA A 20 3.78 17.39 -4.25
N ALA A 21 4.06 16.57 -3.24
CA ALA A 21 4.81 15.33 -3.41
C ALA A 21 4.04 14.31 -4.25
N SER A 22 2.73 14.15 -4.01
CA SER A 22 1.86 13.26 -4.78
C SER A 22 1.87 13.60 -6.27
N GLU A 23 1.64 14.87 -6.61
CA GLU A 23 1.65 15.33 -8.00
C GLU A 23 2.99 15.11 -8.70
N LEU A 24 4.09 15.50 -8.04
CA LEU A 24 5.43 15.36 -8.62
C LEU A 24 5.83 13.88 -8.80
N PHE A 25 5.53 13.03 -7.81
CA PHE A 25 5.84 11.60 -7.89
C PHE A 25 4.96 10.86 -8.91
N ALA A 26 3.70 11.26 -9.08
CA ALA A 26 2.82 10.68 -10.09
C ALA A 26 3.31 10.96 -11.51
N VAL A 27 3.80 12.19 -11.77
CA VAL A 27 4.21 12.60 -13.12
C VAL A 27 5.63 12.15 -13.47
N ARG A 28 6.56 12.20 -12.51
CA ARG A 28 8.01 12.07 -12.77
C ARG A 28 8.65 10.86 -12.11
N GLY A 29 7.95 10.22 -11.18
CA GLY A 29 8.52 9.19 -10.32
C GLY A 29 9.41 9.76 -9.20
N VAL A 30 9.58 8.95 -8.15
CA VAL A 30 10.35 9.37 -6.96
C VAL A 30 11.82 9.64 -7.28
N ASP A 31 12.42 8.91 -8.21
CA ASP A 31 13.86 9.03 -8.50
C ASP A 31 14.20 10.38 -9.15
N ASP A 32 13.32 10.90 -10.02
CA ASP A 32 13.52 12.13 -10.79
C ASP A 32 13.00 13.41 -10.09
N VAL A 33 12.55 13.31 -8.84
CA VAL A 33 12.07 14.44 -8.05
C VAL A 33 13.04 14.73 -6.91
N THR A 34 13.37 16.02 -6.69
CA THR A 34 14.18 16.45 -5.55
C THR A 34 13.32 16.98 -4.41
N THR A 35 13.83 16.91 -3.18
CA THR A 35 13.18 17.49 -2.00
C THR A 35 13.00 19.01 -2.11
N GLN A 36 13.91 19.69 -2.82
CA GLN A 36 13.79 21.12 -3.11
C GLN A 36 12.56 21.42 -3.98
N GLN A 37 12.35 20.65 -5.05
CA GLN A 37 11.18 20.81 -5.93
C GLN A 37 9.86 20.59 -5.18
N ILE A 38 9.82 19.62 -4.24
CA ILE A 38 8.63 19.41 -3.38
C ILE A 38 8.42 20.60 -2.44
N ALA A 39 9.49 21.09 -1.81
CA ALA A 39 9.40 22.24 -0.91
C ALA A 39 8.92 23.51 -1.64
N ASP A 40 9.44 23.76 -2.84
CA ASP A 40 9.05 24.92 -3.67
C ASP A 40 7.57 24.80 -4.10
N ALA A 41 7.14 23.59 -4.54
CA ALA A 41 5.75 23.35 -4.93
C ALA A 41 4.78 23.44 -3.74
N ALA A 42 5.21 23.09 -2.54
CA ALA A 42 4.43 23.21 -1.30
C ALA A 42 4.47 24.62 -0.68
N ASP A 43 5.20 25.57 -1.27
CA ASP A 43 5.42 26.93 -0.76
C ASP A 43 5.95 26.91 0.68
N ILE A 44 7.04 26.16 0.91
CA ILE A 44 7.75 26.06 2.19
C ILE A 44 9.27 26.03 1.98
N GLY A 45 10.02 26.36 3.00
CA GLY A 45 11.49 26.14 2.99
C GLY A 45 11.82 24.65 3.14
N THR A 46 12.89 24.20 2.47
CA THR A 46 13.38 22.80 2.53
C THR A 46 13.66 22.34 3.97
N GLY A 47 14.17 23.22 4.84
CA GLY A 47 14.32 22.92 6.27
C GLY A 47 13.00 22.62 6.98
N THR A 48 11.89 23.24 6.53
CA THR A 48 10.55 22.94 7.05
C THR A 48 10.07 21.58 6.55
N LEU A 49 10.35 21.21 5.30
CA LEU A 49 10.01 19.90 4.74
C LEU A 49 10.58 18.77 5.60
N PHE A 50 11.86 18.89 6.01
CA PHE A 50 12.53 17.87 6.82
C PHE A 50 11.99 17.72 8.25
N LEU A 51 11.10 18.60 8.70
CA LEU A 51 10.34 18.41 9.95
C LEU A 51 9.17 17.40 9.78
N TYR A 52 8.76 17.11 8.54
CA TYR A 52 7.66 16.20 8.22
C TYR A 52 8.13 14.85 7.69
N ALA A 53 9.26 14.82 7.01
CA ALA A 53 9.88 13.61 6.51
C ALA A 53 11.40 13.81 6.38
N LYS A 54 12.20 12.94 6.95
CA LYS A 54 13.67 13.07 7.00
C LYS A 54 14.36 12.69 5.70
N SER A 55 13.66 12.00 4.82
CA SER A 55 14.19 11.54 3.54
C SER A 55 13.14 11.61 2.44
N LYS A 56 13.58 11.49 1.19
CA LYS A 56 12.69 11.34 0.03
C LYS A 56 11.88 10.03 0.11
N GLY A 57 12.46 8.96 0.68
CA GLY A 57 11.75 7.72 0.95
C GLY A 57 10.59 7.92 1.93
N GLU A 58 10.81 8.65 3.03
CA GLU A 58 9.76 9.00 3.98
C GLU A 58 8.64 9.86 3.35
N LEU A 59 8.98 10.78 2.44
CA LEU A 59 7.98 11.53 1.68
C LEU A 59 7.15 10.61 0.78
N LEU A 60 7.79 9.63 0.14
CA LEU A 60 7.09 8.64 -0.66
C LEU A 60 6.16 7.78 0.21
N LEU A 61 6.64 7.32 1.38
CA LEU A 61 5.79 6.58 2.33
C LEU A 61 4.58 7.42 2.75
N MET A 62 4.77 8.70 3.05
CA MET A 62 3.67 9.60 3.44
C MET A 62 2.60 9.72 2.35
N VAL A 63 2.99 9.81 1.07
CA VAL A 63 2.08 9.85 -0.09
C VAL A 63 1.40 8.50 -0.29
N GLN A 64 2.20 7.45 -0.39
CA GLN A 64 1.70 6.13 -0.75
C GLN A 64 0.85 5.49 0.34
N ASN A 65 1.15 5.73 1.61
CA ASN A 65 0.32 5.24 2.72
C ASN A 65 -1.14 5.64 2.55
N LYS A 66 -1.40 6.90 2.14
CA LYS A 66 -2.77 7.36 1.89
C LYS A 66 -3.44 6.57 0.76
N HIS A 67 -2.73 6.34 -0.34
CA HIS A 67 -3.25 5.57 -1.48
C HIS A 67 -3.52 4.10 -1.10
N TYR A 68 -2.64 3.48 -0.31
CA TYR A 68 -2.85 2.10 0.18
C TYR A 68 -4.01 2.00 1.18
N GLU A 69 -4.21 3.00 2.04
CA GLU A 69 -5.37 3.07 2.94
C GLU A 69 -6.69 3.15 2.16
N ASP A 70 -6.72 3.95 1.10
CA ASP A 70 -7.88 4.08 0.23
C ASP A 70 -8.13 2.77 -0.54
N ALA A 71 -7.09 2.15 -1.09
CA ALA A 71 -7.17 0.85 -1.76
C ALA A 71 -7.67 -0.26 -0.80
N LEU A 72 -7.21 -0.26 0.45
CA LEU A 72 -7.66 -1.23 1.46
C LEU A 72 -9.13 -1.02 1.83
N THR A 73 -9.57 0.23 1.90
CA THR A 73 -10.98 0.59 2.17
C THR A 73 -11.88 0.12 1.03
N GLU A 74 -11.48 0.36 -0.22
CA GLU A 74 -12.18 -0.11 -1.43
C GLU A 74 -12.25 -1.64 -1.44
N GLY A 75 -11.10 -2.31 -1.25
CA GLY A 75 -11.03 -3.77 -1.23
C GLY A 75 -11.89 -4.39 -0.12
N SER A 76 -11.92 -3.79 1.06
CA SER A 76 -12.78 -4.23 2.17
C SER A 76 -14.26 -4.16 1.82
N ALA A 77 -14.70 -3.06 1.22
CA ALA A 77 -16.10 -2.87 0.82
C ALA A 77 -16.51 -3.87 -0.28
N ALA A 78 -15.63 -4.11 -1.27
CA ALA A 78 -15.88 -5.08 -2.34
C ALA A 78 -15.91 -6.52 -1.80
N ALA A 79 -14.93 -6.91 -1.00
CA ALA A 79 -14.84 -8.26 -0.42
C ALA A 79 -16.03 -8.61 0.48
N ALA A 80 -16.67 -7.62 1.11
CA ALA A 80 -17.86 -7.84 1.94
C ALA A 80 -19.05 -8.39 1.15
N GLN A 81 -19.09 -8.20 -0.17
CA GLN A 81 -20.14 -8.68 -1.06
C GLN A 81 -19.87 -10.09 -1.60
N GLU A 82 -18.63 -10.57 -1.48
CA GLU A 82 -18.22 -11.86 -2.03
C GLU A 82 -18.49 -13.01 -1.07
N VAL A 83 -18.93 -14.14 -1.61
CA VAL A 83 -19.18 -15.38 -0.87
C VAL A 83 -18.13 -16.45 -1.12
N ASP A 84 -17.49 -16.43 -2.31
CA ASP A 84 -16.36 -17.32 -2.62
C ASP A 84 -15.05 -16.73 -2.08
N VAL A 85 -14.22 -17.59 -1.51
CA VAL A 85 -12.98 -17.17 -0.84
C VAL A 85 -11.96 -16.58 -1.83
N LEU A 86 -11.88 -17.09 -3.06
CA LEU A 86 -10.94 -16.59 -4.05
C LEU A 86 -11.40 -15.23 -4.59
N ASP A 87 -12.70 -15.06 -4.83
CA ASP A 87 -13.27 -13.78 -5.28
C ASP A 87 -13.13 -12.71 -4.19
N ALA A 88 -13.34 -13.09 -2.92
CA ALA A 88 -13.17 -12.18 -1.79
C ALA A 88 -11.69 -11.76 -1.58
N ILE A 89 -10.74 -12.68 -1.77
CA ILE A 89 -9.31 -12.35 -1.72
C ILE A 89 -8.95 -11.42 -2.90
N ASP A 90 -9.40 -11.73 -4.12
CA ASP A 90 -9.18 -10.90 -5.30
C ASP A 90 -9.71 -9.48 -5.13
N ALA A 91 -10.90 -9.34 -4.52
CA ALA A 91 -11.50 -8.04 -4.23
C ALA A 91 -10.62 -7.18 -3.32
N ILE A 92 -9.89 -7.79 -2.36
CA ILE A 92 -8.95 -7.08 -1.47
C ILE A 92 -7.65 -6.74 -2.19
N ILE A 93 -7.04 -7.70 -2.90
CA ILE A 93 -5.70 -7.50 -3.46
C ILE A 93 -5.70 -6.65 -4.73
N ARG A 94 -6.76 -6.65 -5.51
CA ARG A 94 -6.84 -5.92 -6.79
C ARG A 94 -6.62 -4.41 -6.65
N PRO A 95 -7.29 -3.67 -5.75
CA PRO A 95 -7.01 -2.25 -5.56
C PRO A 95 -5.58 -1.98 -5.09
N ILE A 96 -5.00 -2.85 -4.26
CA ILE A 96 -3.61 -2.76 -3.80
C ILE A 96 -2.65 -2.93 -4.97
N VAL A 97 -2.88 -3.90 -5.85
CA VAL A 97 -2.06 -4.12 -7.05
C VAL A 97 -2.16 -2.92 -7.99
N LEU A 98 -3.38 -2.41 -8.24
CA LEU A 98 -3.59 -1.23 -9.09
C LEU A 98 -2.85 -0.01 -8.54
N CYS A 99 -3.02 0.30 -7.26
CA CYS A 99 -2.34 1.40 -6.57
C CYS A 99 -0.80 1.29 -6.70
N ASN A 100 -0.23 0.10 -6.43
CA ASN A 100 1.22 -0.10 -6.54
C ASN A 100 1.73 0.07 -7.98
N ARG A 101 0.92 -0.31 -8.97
CA ARG A 101 1.28 -0.34 -10.39
C ARG A 101 0.97 0.95 -11.14
N GLU A 102 0.30 1.91 -10.53
CA GLU A 102 0.04 3.23 -11.12
C GLU A 102 1.34 3.90 -11.59
N HIS A 103 2.40 3.82 -10.76
CA HIS A 103 3.76 4.17 -11.13
C HIS A 103 4.73 3.10 -10.59
N ILE A 104 5.19 2.22 -11.46
CA ILE A 104 5.98 1.02 -11.08
C ILE A 104 7.21 1.36 -10.24
N GLY A 105 7.95 2.42 -10.59
CA GLY A 105 9.13 2.88 -9.84
C GLY A 105 8.79 3.29 -8.42
N ASN A 106 7.72 4.07 -8.23
CA ASN A 106 7.23 4.48 -6.92
C ASN A 106 6.78 3.28 -6.09
N GLY A 107 5.99 2.38 -6.68
CA GLY A 107 5.50 1.18 -6.01
C GLY A 107 6.63 0.28 -5.49
N ARG A 108 7.65 0.05 -6.31
CA ARG A 108 8.83 -0.74 -5.91
C ARG A 108 9.66 -0.04 -4.83
N THR A 109 9.85 1.26 -4.95
CA THR A 109 10.55 2.04 -3.92
C THR A 109 9.77 2.03 -2.61
N TYR A 110 8.43 2.17 -2.66
CA TYR A 110 7.58 2.02 -1.49
C TYR A 110 7.79 0.67 -0.79
N LEU A 111 7.72 -0.45 -1.51
CA LEU A 111 7.92 -1.78 -0.95
C LEU A 111 9.31 -1.96 -0.33
N ARG A 112 10.35 -1.38 -0.95
CA ARG A 112 11.70 -1.38 -0.41
C ARG A 112 11.78 -0.59 0.91
N GLU A 113 11.18 0.60 0.95
CA GLU A 113 11.15 1.42 2.17
C GLU A 113 10.35 0.74 3.28
N VAL A 114 9.22 0.09 2.98
CA VAL A 114 8.45 -0.69 3.96
C VAL A 114 9.27 -1.86 4.52
N ALA A 115 10.05 -2.55 3.67
CA ALA A 115 10.83 -3.72 4.10
C ALA A 115 12.12 -3.37 4.85
N PHE A 116 12.77 -2.26 4.50
CA PHE A 116 14.14 -1.93 4.92
C PHE A 116 14.32 -0.49 5.42
N GLY A 117 13.25 0.29 5.50
CA GLY A 117 13.29 1.67 5.98
C GLY A 117 13.55 1.78 7.49
N ASP A 118 13.62 3.02 7.98
CA ASP A 118 13.86 3.29 9.40
C ASP A 118 12.56 3.16 10.21
N ALA A 119 12.47 2.09 11.00
CA ALA A 119 11.31 1.80 11.86
C ALA A 119 11.04 2.88 12.92
N SER A 120 11.96 3.80 13.17
CA SER A 120 11.74 4.94 14.09
C SER A 120 10.97 6.10 13.44
N GLU A 121 10.82 6.09 12.11
CA GLU A 121 10.14 7.15 11.38
C GLU A 121 8.62 6.94 11.34
N PRO A 122 7.82 8.01 11.56
CA PRO A 122 6.36 7.90 11.67
C PRO A 122 5.67 7.33 10.41
N ASN A 123 6.15 7.71 9.22
CA ASN A 123 5.53 7.23 7.98
C ASN A 123 5.87 5.75 7.72
N HIS A 124 7.06 5.28 8.12
CA HIS A 124 7.42 3.87 8.08
C HIS A 124 6.56 3.06 9.07
N THR A 125 6.41 3.52 10.32
CA THR A 125 5.50 2.89 11.29
C THR A 125 4.10 2.77 10.71
N ARG A 126 3.59 3.83 10.08
CA ARG A 126 2.27 3.81 9.43
C ARG A 126 2.16 2.79 8.31
N SER A 127 3.20 2.64 7.49
CA SER A 127 3.25 1.61 6.45
C SER A 127 3.12 0.20 7.03
N LEU A 128 3.82 -0.08 8.12
CA LEU A 128 3.73 -1.38 8.82
C LEU A 128 2.33 -1.63 9.40
N GLU A 129 1.67 -0.59 9.94
CA GLU A 129 0.28 -0.68 10.40
C GLU A 129 -0.68 -1.03 9.25
N ILE A 130 -0.47 -0.48 8.06
CA ILE A 130 -1.26 -0.79 6.85
C ILE A 130 -1.06 -2.25 6.44
N VAL A 131 0.17 -2.76 6.48
CA VAL A 131 0.46 -4.18 6.21
C VAL A 131 -0.29 -5.07 7.19
N VAL A 132 -0.20 -4.78 8.49
CA VAL A 132 -0.92 -5.54 9.53
C VAL A 132 -2.43 -5.47 9.32
N ALA A 133 -2.99 -4.30 9.03
CA ALA A 133 -4.41 -4.13 8.75
C ALA A 133 -4.87 -4.93 7.52
N SER A 134 -4.05 -4.98 6.46
CA SER A 134 -4.35 -5.78 5.27
C SER A 134 -4.34 -7.28 5.55
N GLU A 135 -3.40 -7.78 6.35
CA GLU A 135 -3.36 -9.18 6.78
C GLU A 135 -4.55 -9.55 7.67
N GLN A 136 -4.95 -8.66 8.58
CA GLN A 136 -6.12 -8.86 9.43
C GLN A 136 -7.42 -8.88 8.61
N LEU A 137 -7.56 -7.99 7.62
CA LEU A 137 -8.70 -7.98 6.71
C LEU A 137 -8.77 -9.29 5.90
N LEU A 138 -7.64 -9.72 5.32
CA LEU A 138 -7.54 -10.99 4.61
C LEU A 138 -7.92 -12.18 5.51
N ALA A 139 -7.36 -12.25 6.72
CA ALA A 139 -7.63 -13.34 7.67
C ALA A 139 -9.13 -13.43 8.03
N HIS A 140 -9.74 -12.29 8.37
CA HIS A 140 -11.17 -12.23 8.68
C HIS A 140 -12.04 -12.60 7.47
N THR A 141 -11.67 -12.13 6.27
CA THR A 141 -12.40 -12.43 5.04
C THR A 141 -12.31 -13.93 4.69
N ILE A 142 -11.13 -14.52 4.80
CA ILE A 142 -10.91 -15.95 4.56
C ILE A 142 -11.71 -16.79 5.58
N GLU A 143 -11.68 -16.44 6.86
CA GLU A 143 -12.47 -17.13 7.89
C GLU A 143 -13.98 -17.08 7.61
N ARG A 144 -14.47 -15.94 7.17
CA ARG A 144 -15.88 -15.73 6.80
C ARG A 144 -16.33 -16.51 5.56
N THR A 145 -15.45 -16.64 4.55
CA THR A 145 -15.80 -17.17 3.22
C THR A 145 -15.29 -18.60 2.97
N SER A 146 -14.68 -19.23 3.97
CA SER A 146 -14.16 -20.59 3.86
C SER A 146 -14.48 -21.43 5.11
N ALA A 147 -14.16 -22.73 5.08
CA ALA A 147 -14.28 -23.61 6.25
C ALA A 147 -12.99 -23.66 7.09
N LEU A 148 -12.06 -22.73 6.91
CA LEU A 148 -10.83 -22.67 7.68
C LEU A 148 -11.08 -22.05 9.06
N ASP A 149 -10.40 -22.57 10.07
CA ASP A 149 -10.36 -21.95 11.39
C ASP A 149 -9.51 -20.66 11.40
N SER A 150 -9.60 -19.85 12.46
CA SER A 150 -8.87 -18.60 12.60
C SER A 150 -7.35 -18.75 12.42
N ALA A 151 -6.75 -19.85 12.92
CA ALA A 151 -5.30 -20.05 12.83
C ALA A 151 -4.85 -20.31 11.39
N ARG A 152 -5.61 -21.12 10.66
CA ARG A 152 -5.37 -21.41 9.23
C ARG A 152 -5.65 -20.20 8.37
N SER A 153 -6.74 -19.47 8.65
CA SER A 153 -7.08 -18.23 7.95
C SER A 153 -6.00 -17.18 8.10
N ALA A 154 -5.46 -16.98 9.31
CA ALA A 154 -4.35 -16.08 9.56
C ALA A 154 -3.05 -16.54 8.85
N SER A 155 -2.80 -17.86 8.78
CA SER A 155 -1.64 -18.39 8.06
C SER A 155 -1.75 -18.19 6.56
N LEU A 156 -2.93 -18.41 5.99
CA LEU A 156 -3.19 -18.16 4.56
C LEU A 156 -3.11 -16.65 4.24
N ALA A 157 -3.63 -15.80 5.11
CA ALA A 157 -3.54 -14.34 4.93
C ALA A 157 -2.07 -13.87 4.82
N ARG A 158 -1.18 -14.37 5.69
CA ARG A 158 0.26 -14.08 5.60
C ARG A 158 0.89 -14.63 4.33
N ALA A 159 0.45 -15.80 3.85
CA ALA A 159 0.91 -16.35 2.58
C ALA A 159 0.48 -15.47 1.41
N VAL A 160 -0.78 -15.00 1.38
CA VAL A 160 -1.29 -14.04 0.37
C VAL A 160 -0.49 -12.74 0.41
N SER A 161 -0.25 -12.17 1.59
CA SER A 161 0.57 -10.95 1.76
C SER A 161 1.99 -11.15 1.21
N SER A 162 2.60 -12.31 1.46
CA SER A 162 3.94 -12.65 0.95
C SER A 162 3.95 -12.82 -0.58
N LEU A 163 2.94 -13.47 -1.15
CA LEU A 163 2.77 -13.60 -2.61
C LEU A 163 2.59 -12.24 -3.26
N LEU A 164 1.76 -11.38 -2.67
CA LEU A 164 1.53 -10.01 -3.14
C LEU A 164 2.83 -9.20 -3.15
N PHE A 165 3.55 -9.18 -2.02
CA PHE A 165 4.84 -8.49 -1.91
C PHE A 165 5.83 -8.98 -2.96
N ARG A 166 6.02 -10.30 -3.08
CA ARG A 166 6.92 -10.90 -4.07
C ARG A 166 6.53 -10.52 -5.49
N SER A 167 5.24 -10.61 -5.83
CA SER A 167 4.74 -10.31 -7.18
C SER A 167 4.91 -8.84 -7.57
N LEU A 168 4.86 -7.92 -6.61
CA LEU A 168 5.02 -6.49 -6.86
C LEU A 168 6.49 -6.04 -6.80
N ALA A 169 7.33 -6.70 -5.99
CA ALA A 169 8.73 -6.32 -5.81
C ALA A 169 9.67 -6.98 -6.84
N ALA A 170 9.32 -8.16 -7.40
CA ALA A 170 10.19 -8.94 -8.24
C ALA A 170 10.49 -8.26 -9.60
N PRO A 171 11.76 -8.21 -10.03
CA PRO A 171 12.15 -7.58 -11.30
C PRO A 171 11.48 -8.23 -12.52
N GLU A 172 11.29 -9.52 -12.51
CA GLU A 172 10.66 -10.29 -13.59
C GLU A 172 9.19 -9.95 -13.82
N GLN A 173 8.53 -9.34 -12.84
CA GLN A 173 7.13 -8.94 -12.92
C GLN A 173 6.92 -7.48 -13.40
N ILE A 174 8.01 -6.77 -13.75
CA ILE A 174 7.92 -5.36 -14.19
C ILE A 174 7.03 -5.21 -15.43
N SER A 175 7.10 -6.15 -16.37
CA SER A 175 6.32 -6.14 -17.62
C SER A 175 4.91 -6.72 -17.49
N GLY A 176 4.59 -7.42 -16.40
CA GLY A 176 3.26 -7.99 -16.18
C GLY A 176 2.19 -6.92 -15.95
N THR A 177 0.99 -7.16 -16.44
CA THR A 177 -0.17 -6.31 -16.16
C THR A 177 -0.70 -6.55 -14.74
N SER A 178 -1.45 -5.60 -14.19
CA SER A 178 -2.11 -5.76 -12.89
C SER A 178 -3.05 -6.98 -12.88
N THR A 179 -3.72 -7.25 -13.99
CA THR A 179 -4.61 -8.41 -14.15
C THR A 179 -3.83 -9.73 -14.08
N GLU A 180 -2.69 -9.83 -14.77
CA GLU A 180 -1.83 -11.02 -14.73
C GLU A 180 -1.26 -11.28 -13.34
N ILE A 181 -0.91 -10.23 -12.59
CA ILE A 181 -0.42 -10.34 -11.22
C ILE A 181 -1.53 -10.92 -10.32
N VAL A 182 -2.74 -10.34 -10.37
CA VAL A 182 -3.89 -10.83 -9.58
C VAL A 182 -4.21 -12.28 -9.95
N ALA A 183 -4.29 -12.62 -11.25
CA ALA A 183 -4.55 -13.99 -11.69
C ALA A 183 -3.46 -15.00 -11.25
N SER A 184 -2.19 -14.57 -11.21
CA SER A 184 -1.10 -15.41 -10.69
C SER A 184 -1.26 -15.68 -9.20
N ILE A 185 -1.56 -14.65 -8.40
CA ILE A 185 -1.78 -14.79 -6.95
C ILE A 185 -3.00 -15.69 -6.71
N ARG A 186 -4.10 -15.47 -7.44
CA ARG A 186 -5.31 -16.30 -7.36
C ARG A 186 -5.00 -17.79 -7.57
N ARG A 187 -4.22 -18.14 -8.61
CA ARG A 187 -3.79 -19.50 -8.87
C ARG A 187 -2.99 -20.10 -7.72
N ASP A 188 -2.02 -19.35 -7.20
CA ASP A 188 -1.20 -19.82 -6.08
C ASP A 188 -2.07 -20.06 -4.83
N VAL A 189 -3.00 -19.16 -4.54
CA VAL A 189 -3.95 -19.29 -3.41
C VAL A 189 -4.90 -20.48 -3.62
N ALA A 190 -5.43 -20.68 -4.84
CA ALA A 190 -6.27 -21.83 -5.16
C ALA A 190 -5.53 -23.15 -4.90
N ASN A 191 -4.27 -23.26 -5.33
CA ASN A 191 -3.41 -24.40 -5.06
C ASN A 191 -3.19 -24.63 -3.56
N LEU A 192 -2.96 -23.56 -2.77
CA LEU A 192 -2.80 -23.66 -1.32
C LEU A 192 -4.09 -24.15 -0.63
N LEU A 193 -5.25 -23.82 -1.19
CA LEU A 193 -6.56 -24.28 -0.72
C LEU A 193 -6.94 -25.67 -1.23
N GLY A 194 -6.13 -26.32 -2.10
CA GLY A 194 -6.44 -27.59 -2.74
C GLY A 194 -7.63 -27.49 -3.72
N ARG A 195 -7.90 -26.31 -4.26
CA ARG A 195 -8.96 -26.05 -5.24
C ARG A 195 -8.35 -26.01 -6.65
N PRO A 196 -9.07 -26.46 -7.70
CA PRO A 196 -8.66 -26.18 -9.06
C PRO A 196 -8.64 -24.67 -9.26
N ALA A 197 -7.60 -24.15 -9.91
CA ALA A 197 -7.64 -22.81 -10.44
C ALA A 197 -8.64 -22.82 -11.60
N ASP A 198 -9.74 -22.10 -11.48
CA ASP A 198 -10.64 -21.88 -12.62
C ASP A 198 -9.85 -21.17 -13.73
N ASP A 199 -9.87 -21.72 -14.95
CA ASP A 199 -9.20 -21.18 -16.13
C ASP A 199 -9.81 -19.85 -16.59
#